data_44016aad99287c473376492391a9ce52
#
_entry.id   44016aad99287c473376492391a9ce52
#
_cell.length_a   1.000
_cell.length_b   1.000
_cell.length_c   1.000
_cell.angle_alpha   90.00
_cell.angle_beta   90.00
_cell.angle_gamma   90.00
#
_symmetry.space_group_name_H-M   'P 1'
#
loop_
_entity.id
_entity.type
_entity.pdbx_description
1 polymer ?
#
loop_
_entity_poly.entity_id
_entity_poly.type
_entity_poly.pdbx_seq_one_letter_code
_entity_poly.pdbx_strand_id
1 'polypeptide(L)'
;MTFRKFRLLMSKYGFSIIIMLLELVFVFVAFFYFNEIAPNWLSVVMIVFLYIGTILAIVNRNMPPESKVTWLLIAVVPVFGFLLYLMFGERRLSKKEMVQLENMNSMKFREDNSYDLRVQLKKENKSAYGIIKSLLSMDNNADVYDGTASCYFPIGEAMFEAMLADLRAAEKFIFLEFYIIDEGLMWNSVLDILVEKAAQGVEVKLLYDDIGCMATLPGDYTRKLRKMGIEAYKFNKVIPRMTVSYNNRDHRKILVIDGQVGYTGGINLADEYINHIVRFGHWKDGGIRLEGRAVKALTRLFLMNWYINRGEITDFDKYHLENKAVEGKGLYIPYGSGPKPIYKGQVGKTVYQNIISQATDYVYITTPYLIIDYDLTEDIKNAAMRGVDVRIVTPFIPDKKLIQIVTRGAYPDLMEAGVKIFEYTPGFIHSKNVVADDEFAVVGTINFDYRSLVHHYENAVLMYHTESIPAIKEDFEAIFEASEEILPENLDSSWYRRFIKEIMQLFAPML
;
A
#
# COMPACT_ATOMS: atom_id res chain seq x y z
N MET A 1 13.57 -17.13 -5.98
CA MET A 1 14.43 -16.34 -5.06
C MET A 1 15.89 -16.67 -5.39
N THR A 2 16.73 -15.67 -5.69
CA THR A 2 18.17 -15.94 -6.01
C THR A 2 18.90 -16.42 -4.78
N PHE A 3 19.99 -17.21 -4.98
CA PHE A 3 20.83 -17.73 -3.89
C PHE A 3 21.39 -16.60 -3.00
N ARG A 4 21.72 -15.42 -3.59
CA ARG A 4 22.14 -14.22 -2.88
C ARG A 4 21.04 -13.73 -1.91
N LYS A 5 19.79 -13.61 -2.38
CA LYS A 5 18.65 -13.17 -1.56
C LYS A 5 18.34 -14.15 -0.43
N PHE A 6 18.45 -15.45 -0.70
CA PHE A 6 18.32 -16.50 0.33
C PHE A 6 19.41 -16.41 1.40
N ARG A 7 20.67 -16.25 0.99
CA ARG A 7 21.81 -16.10 1.91
C ARG A 7 21.68 -14.84 2.77
N LEU A 8 21.21 -13.73 2.21
CA LEU A 8 20.94 -12.48 2.92
C LEU A 8 19.82 -12.65 3.96
N LEU A 9 18.73 -13.30 3.59
CA LEU A 9 17.61 -13.62 4.48
C LEU A 9 18.11 -14.47 5.67
N MET A 10 18.85 -15.55 5.41
CA MET A 10 19.37 -16.44 6.44
C MET A 10 20.41 -15.75 7.34
N SER A 11 21.25 -14.88 6.81
CA SER A 11 22.28 -14.20 7.61
C SER A 11 21.71 -13.15 8.56
N LYS A 12 20.57 -12.52 8.21
CA LYS A 12 19.97 -11.45 9.03
C LYS A 12 18.89 -11.94 10.00
N TYR A 13 18.05 -12.84 9.50
CA TYR A 13 16.80 -13.20 10.17
C TYR A 13 16.66 -14.70 10.41
N GLY A 14 17.54 -15.52 9.82
CA GLY A 14 17.52 -16.96 10.03
C GLY A 14 17.56 -17.31 11.51
N PHE A 15 18.44 -16.65 12.28
CA PHE A 15 18.52 -16.82 13.72
C PHE A 15 17.23 -16.36 14.44
N SER A 16 16.66 -15.23 14.00
CA SER A 16 15.40 -14.72 14.56
C SER A 16 14.20 -15.62 14.25
N ILE A 17 14.14 -16.16 13.03
CA ILE A 17 13.11 -17.13 12.63
C ILE A 17 13.27 -18.42 13.42
N ILE A 18 14.50 -18.91 13.61
CA ILE A 18 14.79 -20.11 14.43
C ILE A 18 14.37 -19.88 15.88
N ILE A 19 14.71 -18.74 16.49
CA ILE A 19 14.30 -18.41 17.86
C ILE A 19 12.77 -18.39 17.96
N MET A 20 12.08 -17.74 17.02
CA MET A 20 10.62 -17.66 17.01
C MET A 20 9.97 -19.05 16.87
N LEU A 21 10.53 -19.91 16.03
CA LEU A 21 10.09 -21.30 15.92
C LEU A 21 10.37 -22.10 17.21
N LEU A 22 11.53 -21.90 17.83
CA LEU A 22 11.85 -22.50 19.11
C LEU A 22 10.95 -22.02 20.25
N GLU A 23 10.60 -20.73 20.28
CA GLU A 23 9.62 -20.18 21.23
C GLU A 23 8.24 -20.81 21.03
N LEU A 24 7.79 -20.95 19.76
CA LEU A 24 6.53 -21.65 19.44
C LEU A 24 6.56 -23.11 19.90
N VAL A 25 7.64 -23.84 19.58
CA VAL A 25 7.83 -25.24 20.00
C VAL A 25 7.91 -25.32 21.53
N PHE A 26 8.64 -24.41 22.19
CA PHE A 26 8.76 -24.38 23.64
C PHE A 26 7.39 -24.17 24.31
N VAL A 27 6.60 -23.19 23.85
CA VAL A 27 5.26 -22.95 24.41
C VAL A 27 4.36 -24.16 24.18
N PHE A 28 4.44 -24.78 23.00
CA PHE A 28 3.68 -25.99 22.69
C PHE A 28 4.08 -27.16 23.59
N VAL A 29 5.38 -27.44 23.71
CA VAL A 29 5.92 -28.51 24.58
C VAL A 29 5.60 -28.23 26.06
N ALA A 30 5.79 -26.98 26.52
CA ALA A 30 5.47 -26.59 27.87
C ALA A 30 3.98 -26.79 28.21
N PHE A 31 3.09 -26.49 27.24
CA PHE A 31 1.66 -26.73 27.37
C PHE A 31 1.32 -28.23 27.48
N PHE A 32 1.95 -29.08 26.64
CA PHE A 32 1.76 -30.54 26.73
C PHE A 32 2.34 -31.10 28.01
N TYR A 33 3.55 -30.67 28.43
CA TYR A 33 4.16 -31.08 29.67
C TYR A 33 3.35 -30.68 30.90
N PHE A 34 2.79 -29.46 30.87
CA PHE A 34 1.86 -29.01 31.91
C PHE A 34 0.59 -29.89 31.97
N ASN A 35 0.10 -30.32 30.80
CA ASN A 35 -1.08 -31.17 30.69
C ASN A 35 -0.85 -32.59 31.24
N GLU A 36 0.42 -33.08 31.27
CA GLU A 36 0.77 -34.35 31.89
C GLU A 36 0.93 -34.25 33.41
N ILE A 37 1.34 -33.11 33.94
CA ILE A 37 1.61 -32.93 35.40
C ILE A 37 0.39 -32.41 36.12
N ALA A 38 -0.42 -31.57 35.49
CA ALA A 38 -1.60 -30.96 36.07
C ALA A 38 -2.77 -31.95 36.13
N PRO A 39 -3.66 -31.88 37.15
CA PRO A 39 -4.91 -32.61 37.11
C PRO A 39 -5.68 -32.31 35.81
N ASN A 40 -6.25 -33.34 35.18
CA ASN A 40 -6.95 -33.20 33.87
C ASN A 40 -8.00 -32.10 33.86
N TRP A 41 -8.73 -31.88 34.95
CA TRP A 41 -9.71 -30.82 35.07
C TRP A 41 -9.09 -29.41 34.97
N LEU A 42 -7.89 -29.19 35.52
CA LEU A 42 -7.20 -27.90 35.49
C LEU A 42 -6.75 -27.55 34.09
N SER A 43 -6.25 -28.53 33.36
CA SER A 43 -5.85 -28.37 31.93
C SER A 43 -7.06 -28.01 31.06
N VAL A 44 -8.20 -28.69 31.29
CA VAL A 44 -9.44 -28.37 30.57
C VAL A 44 -9.91 -26.95 30.90
N VAL A 45 -9.90 -26.54 32.16
CA VAL A 45 -10.28 -25.19 32.58
C VAL A 45 -9.37 -24.15 31.93
N MET A 46 -8.04 -24.35 31.90
CA MET A 46 -7.11 -23.45 31.26
C MET A 46 -7.36 -23.33 29.73
N ILE A 47 -7.61 -24.44 29.05
CA ILE A 47 -7.94 -24.45 27.62
C ILE A 47 -9.20 -23.64 27.37
N VAL A 48 -10.25 -23.88 28.17
CA VAL A 48 -11.53 -23.17 28.06
C VAL A 48 -11.35 -21.67 28.29
N PHE A 49 -10.59 -21.27 29.31
CA PHE A 49 -10.28 -19.86 29.57
C PHE A 49 -9.49 -19.22 28.42
N LEU A 50 -8.48 -19.91 27.90
CA LEU A 50 -7.70 -19.42 26.76
C LEU A 50 -8.58 -19.27 25.53
N TYR A 51 -9.44 -20.23 25.27
CA TYR A 51 -10.36 -20.23 24.13
C TYR A 51 -11.38 -19.08 24.24
N ILE A 52 -12.05 -18.97 25.37
CA ILE A 52 -13.02 -17.88 25.63
C ILE A 52 -12.31 -16.52 25.56
N GLY A 53 -11.14 -16.38 26.18
CA GLY A 53 -10.36 -15.15 26.15
C GLY A 53 -9.95 -14.74 24.73
N THR A 54 -9.55 -15.72 23.91
CA THR A 54 -9.21 -15.49 22.49
C THR A 54 -10.44 -15.05 21.70
N ILE A 55 -11.57 -15.75 21.83
CA ILE A 55 -12.82 -15.38 21.17
C ILE A 55 -13.26 -13.97 21.57
N LEU A 56 -13.27 -13.67 22.86
CA LEU A 56 -13.64 -12.34 23.36
C LEU A 56 -12.68 -11.25 22.84
N ALA A 57 -11.37 -11.55 22.77
CA ALA A 57 -10.39 -10.63 22.21
C ALA A 57 -10.65 -10.34 20.73
N ILE A 58 -11.05 -11.34 19.95
CA ILE A 58 -11.38 -11.20 18.52
C ILE A 58 -12.69 -10.45 18.35
N VAL A 59 -13.75 -10.86 19.04
CA VAL A 59 -15.10 -10.30 18.87
C VAL A 59 -15.15 -8.83 19.30
N ASN A 60 -14.46 -8.46 20.39
CA ASN A 60 -14.42 -7.08 20.90
C ASN A 60 -13.52 -6.15 20.08
N ARG A 61 -12.84 -6.66 19.05
CA ARG A 61 -12.05 -5.82 18.14
C ARG A 61 -12.94 -5.19 17.07
N ASN A 62 -12.67 -3.93 16.79
CA ASN A 62 -13.30 -3.23 15.66
C ASN A 62 -12.50 -3.49 14.38
N MET A 63 -12.63 -4.71 13.85
CA MET A 63 -12.02 -5.17 12.62
C MET A 63 -13.09 -5.57 11.61
N PRO A 64 -12.77 -5.65 10.29
CA PRO A 64 -13.70 -6.13 9.28
C PRO A 64 -14.27 -7.52 9.61
N PRO A 65 -15.53 -7.81 9.23
CA PRO A 65 -16.15 -9.10 9.49
C PRO A 65 -15.36 -10.30 8.98
N GLU A 66 -14.79 -10.19 7.79
CA GLU A 66 -13.96 -11.22 7.14
C GLU A 66 -12.74 -11.55 8.02
N SER A 67 -12.06 -10.53 8.52
CA SER A 67 -10.94 -10.72 9.46
C SER A 67 -11.38 -11.43 10.73
N LYS A 68 -12.57 -11.11 11.27
CA LYS A 68 -13.10 -11.79 12.46
C LYS A 68 -13.34 -13.27 12.19
N VAL A 69 -13.97 -13.60 11.06
CA VAL A 69 -14.22 -15.00 10.67
C VAL A 69 -12.91 -15.77 10.53
N THR A 70 -11.93 -15.20 9.84
CA THR A 70 -10.59 -15.80 9.68
C THR A 70 -9.95 -16.11 11.04
N TRP A 71 -9.95 -15.12 11.94
CA TRP A 71 -9.36 -15.31 13.28
C TRP A 71 -10.13 -16.28 14.15
N LEU A 72 -11.47 -16.35 14.03
CA LEU A 72 -12.29 -17.35 14.73
C LEU A 72 -11.99 -18.76 14.23
N LEU A 73 -11.81 -18.95 12.91
CA LEU A 73 -11.41 -20.25 12.33
C LEU A 73 -10.02 -20.67 12.82
N ILE A 74 -9.05 -19.75 12.83
CA ILE A 74 -7.70 -20.03 13.36
C ILE A 74 -7.77 -20.37 14.85
N ALA A 75 -8.63 -19.70 15.61
CA ALA A 75 -8.81 -19.93 17.04
C ALA A 75 -9.41 -21.32 17.39
N VAL A 76 -9.97 -22.06 16.41
CA VAL A 76 -10.43 -23.44 16.61
C VAL A 76 -9.29 -24.36 17.12
N VAL A 77 -8.02 -24.05 16.77
CA VAL A 77 -6.84 -24.70 17.37
C VAL A 77 -6.36 -23.87 18.56
N PRO A 78 -6.71 -24.21 19.82
CA PRO A 78 -6.70 -23.26 20.95
C PRO A 78 -5.36 -22.55 21.20
N VAL A 79 -4.26 -23.30 21.38
CA VAL A 79 -2.94 -22.73 21.68
C VAL A 79 -2.33 -22.11 20.45
N PHE A 80 -2.36 -22.83 19.34
CA PHE A 80 -1.76 -22.39 18.09
C PHE A 80 -2.47 -21.15 17.52
N GLY A 81 -3.80 -21.15 17.53
CA GLY A 81 -4.60 -20.02 17.07
C GLY A 81 -4.38 -18.76 17.91
N PHE A 82 -4.27 -18.90 19.24
CA PHE A 82 -3.92 -17.80 20.12
C PHE A 82 -2.54 -17.21 19.81
N LEU A 83 -1.53 -18.06 19.60
CA LEU A 83 -0.17 -17.61 19.26
C LEU A 83 -0.14 -16.89 17.90
N LEU A 84 -0.82 -17.45 16.90
CA LEU A 84 -0.92 -16.77 15.59
C LEU A 84 -1.64 -15.43 15.72
N TYR A 85 -2.71 -15.35 16.52
CA TYR A 85 -3.42 -14.10 16.75
C TYR A 85 -2.53 -13.05 17.45
N LEU A 86 -1.69 -13.47 18.40
CA LEU A 86 -0.69 -12.57 19.02
C LEU A 86 0.36 -12.08 18.02
N MET A 87 0.71 -12.89 17.03
CA MET A 87 1.73 -12.54 16.02
C MET A 87 1.18 -11.69 14.87
N PHE A 88 0.00 -12.02 14.37
CA PHE A 88 -0.56 -11.47 13.15
C PHE A 88 -1.89 -10.74 13.31
N GLY A 89 -2.44 -10.67 14.51
CA GLY A 89 -3.64 -9.89 14.80
C GLY A 89 -3.43 -8.38 14.63
N GLU A 90 -4.47 -7.59 14.85
CA GLU A 90 -4.36 -6.12 14.73
C GLU A 90 -3.50 -5.50 15.84
N ARG A 91 -2.55 -4.66 15.44
CA ARG A 91 -1.69 -3.90 16.37
C ARG A 91 -2.51 -2.83 17.10
N ARG A 92 -2.29 -2.69 18.41
CA ARG A 92 -2.66 -1.49 19.17
C ARG A 92 -1.47 -0.55 19.23
N LEU A 93 -1.72 0.73 18.99
CA LEU A 93 -0.72 1.74 19.28
C LEU A 93 -0.42 1.78 20.79
N SER A 94 0.83 1.94 21.13
CA SER A 94 1.25 2.23 22.50
C SER A 94 0.73 3.61 22.95
N LYS A 95 0.68 3.86 24.25
CA LYS A 95 0.32 5.19 24.78
C LYS A 95 1.19 6.30 24.18
N LYS A 96 2.49 6.02 23.98
CA LYS A 96 3.42 6.97 23.38
C LYS A 96 3.04 7.29 21.95
N GLU A 97 2.77 6.27 21.13
CA GLU A 97 2.34 6.42 19.74
C GLU A 97 0.99 7.14 19.61
N MET A 98 0.07 6.90 20.55
CA MET A 98 -1.22 7.62 20.61
C MET A 98 -1.02 9.11 20.86
N VAL A 99 -0.17 9.49 21.82
CA VAL A 99 0.17 10.90 22.09
C VAL A 99 0.86 11.53 20.90
N GLN A 100 1.76 10.81 20.24
CA GLN A 100 2.41 11.28 19.01
C GLN A 100 1.40 11.54 17.90
N LEU A 101 0.42 10.64 17.73
CA LEU A 101 -0.65 10.80 16.74
C LEU A 101 -1.56 12.00 17.08
N GLU A 102 -1.92 12.19 18.35
CA GLU A 102 -2.70 13.33 18.79
C GLU A 102 -1.96 14.66 18.54
N ASN A 103 -0.67 14.71 18.85
CA ASN A 103 0.17 15.88 18.56
C ASN A 103 0.22 16.17 17.06
N MET A 104 0.37 15.15 16.22
CA MET A 104 0.36 15.32 14.76
C MET A 104 -1.00 15.82 14.24
N ASN A 105 -2.10 15.26 14.74
CA ASN A 105 -3.45 15.68 14.34
C ASN A 105 -3.78 17.11 14.82
N SER A 106 -3.09 17.60 15.86
CA SER A 106 -3.26 18.98 16.33
C SER A 106 -2.51 20.01 15.47
N MET A 107 -1.51 19.55 14.69
CA MET A 107 -0.78 20.41 13.75
C MET A 107 -1.70 20.70 12.55
N LYS A 108 -2.16 21.94 12.44
CA LYS A 108 -3.04 22.36 11.34
C LYS A 108 -2.22 22.61 10.06
N PHE A 109 -2.24 21.66 9.16
CA PHE A 109 -1.57 21.74 7.85
C PHE A 109 -2.56 22.01 6.71
N ARG A 110 -3.61 22.77 6.93
CA ARG A 110 -4.58 23.05 5.87
C ARG A 110 -4.04 24.10 4.93
N GLU A 111 -4.30 23.90 3.65
CA GLU A 111 -4.06 24.90 2.62
C GLU A 111 -5.08 26.04 2.78
N ASP A 112 -4.64 27.28 2.70
CA ASP A 112 -5.47 28.45 2.99
C ASP A 112 -6.68 28.54 2.04
N ASN A 113 -6.50 28.17 0.76
CA ASN A 113 -7.58 28.22 -0.26
C ASN A 113 -8.42 26.94 -0.36
N SER A 114 -8.07 25.87 0.35
CA SER A 114 -8.79 24.57 0.26
C SER A 114 -10.28 24.70 0.61
N TYR A 115 -10.64 25.58 1.53
CA TYR A 115 -12.03 25.80 1.87
C TYR A 115 -12.81 26.38 0.68
N ASP A 116 -12.27 27.39 0.00
CA ASP A 116 -12.90 28.05 -1.13
C ASP A 116 -13.02 27.10 -2.32
N LEU A 117 -11.98 26.31 -2.62
CA LEU A 117 -12.03 25.27 -3.64
C LEU A 117 -13.14 24.25 -3.38
N ARG A 118 -13.33 23.82 -2.14
CA ARG A 118 -14.42 22.89 -1.78
C ARG A 118 -15.80 23.53 -1.90
N VAL A 119 -15.93 24.81 -1.55
CA VAL A 119 -17.20 25.56 -1.70
C VAL A 119 -17.54 25.72 -3.17
N GLN A 120 -16.56 26.04 -4.01
CA GLN A 120 -16.72 26.15 -5.45
C GLN A 120 -17.12 24.79 -6.05
N LEU A 121 -16.37 23.73 -5.77
CA LEU A 121 -16.68 22.38 -6.27
C LEU A 121 -18.08 21.93 -5.88
N LYS A 122 -18.54 22.22 -4.65
CA LYS A 122 -19.90 21.88 -4.20
C LYS A 122 -20.99 22.55 -5.03
N LYS A 123 -20.73 23.76 -5.59
CA LYS A 123 -21.67 24.46 -6.46
C LYS A 123 -21.64 23.88 -7.87
N GLU A 124 -20.46 23.51 -8.37
CA GLU A 124 -20.23 23.03 -9.73
C GLU A 124 -20.62 21.56 -9.91
N ASN A 125 -20.09 20.69 -9.03
CA ASN A 125 -20.34 19.24 -9.06
C ASN A 125 -20.52 18.69 -7.65
N LYS A 126 -21.79 18.45 -7.25
CA LYS A 126 -22.12 17.91 -5.92
C LYS A 126 -21.61 16.48 -5.70
N SER A 127 -21.55 15.68 -6.77
CA SER A 127 -21.08 14.31 -6.74
C SER A 127 -19.58 14.28 -6.44
N ALA A 128 -18.78 14.99 -7.24
CA ALA A 128 -17.35 15.12 -7.03
C ALA A 128 -17.01 15.68 -5.63
N TYR A 129 -17.76 16.71 -5.18
CA TYR A 129 -17.63 17.20 -3.82
C TYR A 129 -17.90 16.11 -2.77
N GLY A 130 -18.88 15.23 -3.00
CA GLY A 130 -19.22 14.13 -2.11
C GLY A 130 -18.06 13.14 -1.94
N ILE A 131 -17.43 12.74 -3.05
CA ILE A 131 -16.25 11.86 -3.07
C ILE A 131 -15.11 12.49 -2.25
N ILE A 132 -14.73 13.71 -2.59
CA ILE A 132 -13.63 14.43 -1.95
C ILE A 132 -13.92 14.67 -0.46
N LYS A 133 -15.13 15.08 -0.12
CA LYS A 133 -15.54 15.28 1.29
C LYS A 133 -15.45 13.99 2.09
N SER A 134 -15.84 12.86 1.51
CA SER A 134 -15.72 11.53 2.14
C SER A 134 -14.27 11.21 2.47
N LEU A 135 -13.36 11.38 1.49
CA LEU A 135 -11.93 11.19 1.70
C LEU A 135 -11.40 12.08 2.83
N LEU A 136 -11.64 13.40 2.77
CA LEU A 136 -11.17 14.37 3.76
C LEU A 136 -11.72 14.10 5.18
N SER A 137 -12.85 13.41 5.30
CA SER A 137 -13.43 13.05 6.59
C SER A 137 -12.68 11.90 7.27
N MET A 138 -12.00 11.06 6.50
CA MET A 138 -11.30 9.86 6.96
C MET A 138 -9.78 10.05 7.08
N ASP A 139 -9.18 10.86 6.20
CA ASP A 139 -7.80 11.29 6.32
C ASP A 139 -7.74 12.78 6.71
N ASN A 140 -7.46 13.03 7.98
CA ASN A 140 -7.34 14.41 8.50
C ASN A 140 -6.17 15.19 7.89
N ASN A 141 -5.29 14.50 7.17
CA ASN A 141 -4.08 15.06 6.60
C ASN A 141 -4.22 15.33 5.10
N ALA A 142 -5.23 14.77 4.46
CA ALA A 142 -5.55 15.12 3.09
C ALA A 142 -6.17 16.50 2.99
N ASP A 143 -5.89 17.20 1.92
CA ASP A 143 -6.49 18.48 1.57
C ASP A 143 -6.66 18.60 0.05
N VAL A 144 -7.37 19.64 -0.40
CA VAL A 144 -7.62 19.90 -1.82
C VAL A 144 -6.66 20.96 -2.32
N TYR A 145 -6.00 20.68 -3.41
CA TYR A 145 -4.99 21.55 -4.01
C TYR A 145 -5.32 21.86 -5.47
N ASP A 146 -5.20 23.13 -5.82
CA ASP A 146 -5.00 23.64 -7.17
C ASP A 146 -3.53 24.06 -7.36
N GLY A 147 -3.21 24.86 -8.38
CA GLY A 147 -1.86 25.39 -8.59
C GLY A 147 -0.78 24.31 -8.61
N THR A 148 -1.12 23.20 -9.22
CA THR A 148 -0.28 21.99 -9.33
C THR A 148 -0.31 21.51 -10.78
N ALA A 149 0.85 21.21 -11.32
CA ALA A 149 1.01 20.49 -12.59
C ALA A 149 1.33 19.01 -12.32
N SER A 150 0.90 18.14 -13.23
CA SER A 150 1.21 16.72 -13.14
C SER A 150 1.73 16.15 -14.45
N CYS A 151 2.60 15.14 -14.33
CA CYS A 151 3.06 14.34 -15.47
C CYS A 151 2.88 12.87 -15.11
N TYR A 152 2.07 12.17 -15.88
CA TYR A 152 1.91 10.72 -15.74
C TYR A 152 2.98 9.98 -16.53
N PHE A 153 3.55 8.93 -15.92
CA PHE A 153 4.51 8.04 -16.55
C PHE A 153 3.90 6.65 -16.67
N PRO A 154 3.66 6.16 -17.89
CA PRO A 154 3.08 4.84 -18.13
C PRO A 154 4.05 3.70 -17.84
N ILE A 155 5.36 3.96 -17.82
CA ILE A 155 6.42 2.96 -17.60
C ILE A 155 7.48 3.46 -16.61
N GLY A 156 8.10 2.51 -15.91
CA GLY A 156 9.09 2.81 -14.87
C GLY A 156 10.36 3.45 -15.39
N GLU A 157 10.79 3.10 -16.59
CA GLU A 157 11.98 3.65 -17.23
C GLU A 157 11.89 5.17 -17.38
N ALA A 158 10.77 5.66 -17.92
CA ALA A 158 10.56 7.08 -18.13
C ALA A 158 10.46 7.86 -16.81
N MET A 159 9.78 7.28 -15.82
CA MET A 159 9.71 7.89 -14.49
C MET A 159 11.10 7.93 -13.82
N PHE A 160 11.91 6.89 -13.97
CA PHE A 160 13.25 6.82 -13.41
C PHE A 160 14.17 7.90 -13.98
N GLU A 161 14.16 8.12 -15.29
CA GLU A 161 14.93 9.19 -15.94
C GLU A 161 14.54 10.57 -15.39
N ALA A 162 13.25 10.84 -15.27
CA ALA A 162 12.73 12.08 -14.69
C ALA A 162 13.14 12.24 -13.22
N MET A 163 13.04 11.18 -12.42
CA MET A 163 13.50 11.18 -11.02
C MET A 163 14.98 11.53 -10.90
N LEU A 164 15.86 10.97 -11.74
CA LEU A 164 17.28 11.29 -11.72
C LEU A 164 17.56 12.75 -12.08
N ALA A 165 16.81 13.32 -13.02
CA ALA A 165 16.94 14.72 -13.40
C ALA A 165 16.54 15.66 -12.24
N ASP A 166 15.38 15.42 -11.63
CA ASP A 166 14.89 16.24 -10.52
C ASP A 166 15.77 16.09 -9.25
N LEU A 167 16.26 14.86 -8.97
CA LEU A 167 17.20 14.64 -7.86
C LEU A 167 18.50 15.47 -8.00
N ARG A 168 19.03 15.57 -9.24
CA ARG A 168 20.21 16.41 -9.52
C ARG A 168 19.92 17.91 -9.34
N ALA A 169 18.68 18.34 -9.50
CA ALA A 169 18.25 19.73 -9.33
C ALA A 169 17.98 20.12 -7.85
N ALA A 170 17.96 19.16 -6.94
CA ALA A 170 17.67 19.39 -5.52
C ALA A 170 18.64 20.39 -4.88
N GLU A 171 18.11 21.35 -4.10
CA GLU A 171 18.88 22.42 -3.44
C GLU A 171 18.77 22.42 -1.92
N LYS A 172 17.64 21.95 -1.33
CA LYS A 172 17.33 22.07 0.09
C LYS A 172 17.22 20.75 0.80
N PHE A 173 16.30 19.88 0.33
CA PHE A 173 16.10 18.58 0.92
C PHE A 173 15.52 17.54 -0.07
N ILE A 174 15.83 16.27 0.20
CA ILE A 174 15.30 15.11 -0.53
C ILE A 174 14.75 14.13 0.50
N PHE A 175 13.48 13.75 0.35
CA PHE A 175 12.83 12.73 1.18
C PHE A 175 12.43 11.53 0.33
N LEU A 176 12.80 10.34 0.78
CA LEU A 176 12.48 9.07 0.12
C LEU A 176 11.81 8.10 1.10
N GLU A 177 10.70 7.53 0.70
CA GLU A 177 9.97 6.49 1.41
C GLU A 177 9.61 5.37 0.43
N PHE A 178 10.21 4.17 0.61
CA PHE A 178 10.02 3.06 -0.33
C PHE A 178 9.86 1.72 0.40
N TYR A 179 9.00 0.86 -0.15
CA TYR A 179 8.80 -0.47 0.39
C TYR A 179 9.96 -1.40 0.08
N ILE A 180 10.44 -1.42 -1.18
CA ILE A 180 11.59 -2.23 -1.62
C ILE A 180 12.70 -1.32 -2.14
N ILE A 181 13.91 -1.60 -1.66
CA ILE A 181 15.16 -1.11 -2.25
C ILE A 181 16.02 -2.34 -2.50
N ASP A 182 16.51 -2.52 -3.72
CA ASP A 182 17.45 -3.59 -4.09
C ASP A 182 18.69 -2.99 -4.76
N GLU A 183 19.88 -3.43 -4.33
CA GLU A 183 21.13 -2.97 -4.94
C GLU A 183 21.20 -3.42 -6.41
N GLY A 184 21.26 -2.47 -7.32
CA GLY A 184 21.27 -2.63 -8.77
C GLY A 184 21.50 -1.31 -9.48
N LEU A 185 21.24 -1.25 -10.78
CA LEU A 185 21.42 -0.03 -11.58
C LEU A 185 20.55 1.11 -11.04
N MET A 186 19.24 0.85 -10.86
CA MET A 186 18.29 1.88 -10.44
C MET A 186 18.66 2.49 -9.10
N TRP A 187 18.83 1.65 -8.06
CA TRP A 187 19.15 2.15 -6.74
C TRP A 187 20.53 2.79 -6.67
N ASN A 188 21.56 2.20 -7.27
CA ASN A 188 22.91 2.75 -7.21
C ASN A 188 22.98 4.12 -7.90
N SER A 189 22.29 4.32 -9.03
CA SER A 189 22.22 5.63 -9.71
C SER A 189 21.55 6.69 -8.84
N VAL A 190 20.48 6.34 -8.12
CA VAL A 190 19.84 7.23 -7.14
C VAL A 190 20.80 7.50 -5.98
N LEU A 191 21.41 6.47 -5.40
CA LEU A 191 22.30 6.57 -4.26
C LEU A 191 23.49 7.49 -4.55
N ASP A 192 24.10 7.39 -5.71
CA ASP A 192 25.25 8.23 -6.11
C ASP A 192 24.87 9.71 -6.08
N ILE A 193 23.69 10.07 -6.61
CA ILE A 193 23.17 11.44 -6.55
C ILE A 193 22.87 11.87 -5.11
N LEU A 194 22.25 11.00 -4.30
CA LEU A 194 21.94 11.31 -2.90
C LEU A 194 23.22 11.60 -2.09
N VAL A 195 24.28 10.83 -2.32
CA VAL A 195 25.58 11.03 -1.65
C VAL A 195 26.21 12.35 -2.10
N GLU A 196 26.19 12.66 -3.39
CA GLU A 196 26.68 13.94 -3.91
C GLU A 196 25.91 15.12 -3.32
N LYS A 197 24.57 15.06 -3.30
CA LYS A 197 23.71 16.11 -2.74
C LYS A 197 23.91 16.28 -1.22
N ALA A 198 24.05 15.21 -0.47
CA ALA A 198 24.35 15.26 0.96
C ALA A 198 25.72 15.93 1.21
N ALA A 199 26.74 15.66 0.37
CA ALA A 199 28.04 16.33 0.47
C ALA A 199 27.97 17.84 0.13
N GLN A 200 26.99 18.26 -0.68
CA GLN A 200 26.68 19.66 -1.00
C GLN A 200 25.85 20.37 0.10
N GLY A 201 25.44 19.65 1.16
CA GLY A 201 24.66 20.20 2.27
C GLY A 201 23.14 20.07 2.11
N VAL A 202 22.66 19.37 1.07
CA VAL A 202 21.23 19.04 0.93
C VAL A 202 20.85 18.02 2.00
N GLU A 203 19.75 18.25 2.71
CA GLU A 203 19.24 17.32 3.72
C GLU A 203 18.61 16.10 3.06
N VAL A 204 19.16 14.89 3.26
CA VAL A 204 18.64 13.65 2.68
C VAL A 204 18.10 12.72 3.74
N LYS A 205 16.80 12.42 3.67
CA LYS A 205 16.10 11.48 4.56
C LYS A 205 15.56 10.29 3.79
N LEU A 206 15.84 9.08 4.26
CA LEU A 206 15.36 7.84 3.66
C LEU A 206 14.66 6.96 4.70
N LEU A 207 13.43 6.58 4.42
CA LEU A 207 12.67 5.59 5.15
C LEU A 207 12.39 4.38 4.24
N TYR A 208 12.65 3.16 4.72
CA TYR A 208 12.31 1.95 3.97
C TYR A 208 11.77 0.85 4.89
N ASP A 209 10.89 0.00 4.33
CA ASP A 209 10.29 -1.08 5.09
C ASP A 209 11.30 -2.20 5.37
N ASP A 210 11.39 -2.67 6.64
CA ASP A 210 12.38 -3.70 7.02
C ASP A 210 12.04 -5.08 6.44
N ILE A 211 10.75 -5.43 6.28
CA ILE A 211 10.33 -6.69 5.62
C ILE A 211 10.51 -6.57 4.11
N GLY A 212 10.08 -5.47 3.50
CA GLY A 212 10.22 -5.23 2.07
C GLY A 212 11.68 -5.35 1.60
N CYS A 213 12.62 -4.84 2.41
CA CYS A 213 14.05 -4.89 2.13
C CYS A 213 14.79 -6.06 2.79
N MET A 214 14.06 -7.01 3.41
CA MET A 214 14.67 -8.11 4.17
C MET A 214 15.59 -8.98 3.32
N ALA A 215 15.22 -9.27 2.10
CA ALA A 215 15.95 -10.13 1.18
C ALA A 215 16.89 -9.36 0.22
N THR A 216 16.88 -8.04 0.26
CA THR A 216 17.58 -7.20 -0.74
C THR A 216 18.73 -6.39 -0.16
N LEU A 217 18.58 -5.87 1.08
CA LEU A 217 19.59 -5.03 1.70
C LEU A 217 20.29 -5.68 2.90
N PRO A 218 21.58 -5.38 3.20
CA PRO A 218 22.29 -5.80 4.41
C PRO A 218 21.64 -5.30 5.71
N GLY A 219 21.79 -6.05 6.83
CA GLY A 219 21.17 -5.69 8.12
C GLY A 219 21.60 -4.34 8.68
N ASP A 220 22.81 -3.93 8.41
CA ASP A 220 23.44 -2.68 8.83
C ASP A 220 23.38 -1.56 7.77
N TYR A 221 22.57 -1.73 6.72
CA TYR A 221 22.54 -0.81 5.58
C TYR A 221 22.23 0.64 5.97
N THR A 222 21.35 0.86 6.95
CA THR A 222 21.12 2.22 7.48
C THR A 222 22.38 2.84 8.08
N ARG A 223 23.27 2.04 8.69
CA ARG A 223 24.55 2.55 9.21
C ARG A 223 25.48 2.94 8.06
N LYS A 224 25.49 2.16 6.97
CA LYS A 224 26.26 2.47 5.76
C LYS A 224 25.79 3.82 5.18
N LEU A 225 24.48 4.01 5.00
CA LEU A 225 23.90 5.25 4.47
C LEU A 225 24.20 6.46 5.34
N ARG A 226 24.09 6.34 6.67
CA ARG A 226 24.41 7.46 7.58
C ARG A 226 25.89 7.90 7.51
N LYS A 227 26.81 6.97 7.27
CA LYS A 227 28.22 7.32 7.03
C LYS A 227 28.44 8.08 5.71
N MET A 228 27.49 7.99 4.79
CA MET A 228 27.47 8.73 3.53
C MET A 228 26.71 10.07 3.62
N GLY A 229 26.29 10.50 4.82
CA GLY A 229 25.55 11.73 5.03
C GLY A 229 24.03 11.61 4.85
N ILE A 230 23.50 10.41 4.59
CA ILE A 230 22.06 10.17 4.38
C ILE A 230 21.42 9.73 5.70
N GLU A 231 20.46 10.49 6.20
CA GLU A 231 19.71 10.12 7.39
C GLU A 231 18.71 9.01 7.06
N ALA A 232 19.03 7.75 7.41
CA ALA A 232 18.27 6.58 7.00
C ALA A 232 17.73 5.77 8.18
N TYR A 233 16.46 5.33 8.09
CA TYR A 233 15.79 4.49 9.09
C TYR A 233 14.99 3.38 8.43
N LYS A 234 14.72 2.31 9.21
CA LYS A 234 13.84 1.22 8.84
C LYS A 234 12.47 1.42 9.45
N PHE A 235 11.44 1.36 8.63
CA PHE A 235 10.08 1.31 9.13
C PHE A 235 9.78 -0.06 9.74
N ASN A 236 9.12 -0.06 10.89
CA ASN A 236 8.64 -1.22 11.61
C ASN A 236 9.65 -2.38 11.64
N LYS A 237 10.80 -2.09 12.27
CA LYS A 237 11.92 -3.02 12.37
C LYS A 237 11.47 -4.37 12.92
N VAL A 238 11.82 -5.43 12.22
CA VAL A 238 11.57 -6.81 12.65
C VAL A 238 12.46 -7.13 13.85
N ILE A 239 11.81 -7.35 14.99
CA ILE A 239 12.46 -7.79 16.22
C ILE A 239 12.01 -9.24 16.44
N PRO A 240 12.91 -10.18 16.85
CA PRO A 240 12.53 -11.56 17.14
C PRO A 240 11.69 -11.61 18.43
N ARG A 241 10.45 -11.22 18.34
CA ARG A 241 9.43 -11.27 19.39
C ARG A 241 8.10 -11.61 18.76
N MET A 242 7.26 -12.37 19.46
CA MET A 242 5.86 -12.53 19.06
C MET A 242 5.15 -11.18 19.18
N THR A 243 5.06 -10.45 18.11
CA THR A 243 4.40 -9.14 18.07
C THR A 243 3.45 -9.04 16.88
N VAL A 244 2.30 -8.44 17.13
CA VAL A 244 1.26 -8.14 16.12
C VAL A 244 1.69 -7.14 15.02
N SER A 245 2.94 -6.67 15.01
CA SER A 245 3.36 -5.59 14.13
C SER A 245 3.74 -6.05 12.71
N TYR A 246 3.68 -7.34 12.41
CA TYR A 246 4.13 -7.88 11.13
C TYR A 246 3.22 -7.53 9.96
N ASN A 247 1.91 -7.35 10.19
CA ASN A 247 0.94 -7.03 9.14
C ASN A 247 1.00 -5.59 8.66
N ASN A 248 1.34 -4.64 9.55
CA ASN A 248 1.35 -3.23 9.21
C ASN A 248 2.69 -2.87 8.57
N ARG A 249 2.74 -2.86 7.24
CA ARG A 249 3.94 -2.55 6.46
C ARG A 249 3.79 -1.20 5.77
N ASP A 250 4.91 -0.55 5.54
CA ASP A 250 4.95 0.69 4.79
C ASP A 250 5.10 0.39 3.30
N HIS A 251 3.96 0.37 2.60
CA HIS A 251 3.94 0.07 1.17
C HIS A 251 3.95 1.33 0.30
N ARG A 252 4.16 2.50 0.89
CA ARG A 252 4.27 3.77 0.18
C ARG A 252 5.51 3.84 -0.69
N LYS A 253 5.43 4.66 -1.73
CA LYS A 253 6.53 5.03 -2.60
C LYS A 253 6.42 6.52 -2.82
N ILE A 254 7.20 7.27 -2.07
CA ILE A 254 7.20 8.73 -2.08
C ILE A 254 8.62 9.23 -2.29
N LEU A 255 8.80 10.10 -3.28
CA LEU A 255 9.98 10.94 -3.42
C LEU A 255 9.52 12.39 -3.36
N VAL A 256 10.13 13.19 -2.50
CA VAL A 256 9.90 14.64 -2.44
C VAL A 256 11.23 15.36 -2.55
N ILE A 257 11.26 16.38 -3.40
CA ILE A 257 12.43 17.22 -3.65
C ILE A 257 12.03 18.68 -3.36
N ASP A 258 12.71 19.27 -2.41
CA ASP A 258 12.57 20.68 -1.99
C ASP A 258 11.13 21.09 -1.63
N GLY A 259 10.23 20.13 -1.41
CA GLY A 259 8.80 20.34 -1.20
C GLY A 259 8.04 20.85 -2.44
N GLN A 260 8.70 21.02 -3.57
CA GLN A 260 8.15 21.56 -4.81
C GLN A 260 7.86 20.49 -5.86
N VAL A 261 8.66 19.42 -5.91
CA VAL A 261 8.48 18.28 -6.79
C VAL A 261 8.24 17.02 -5.96
N GLY A 262 7.25 16.22 -6.36
CA GLY A 262 6.92 14.97 -5.69
C GLY A 262 6.55 13.86 -6.65
N TYR A 263 6.92 12.63 -6.32
CA TYR A 263 6.62 11.41 -7.10
C TYR A 263 5.89 10.40 -6.23
N THR A 264 4.94 9.70 -6.82
CA THR A 264 4.34 8.48 -6.26
C THR A 264 3.83 7.57 -7.38
N GLY A 265 3.61 6.29 -7.06
CA GLY A 265 3.14 5.27 -8.01
C GLY A 265 3.44 3.87 -7.52
N GLY A 266 3.42 2.88 -8.42
CA GLY A 266 3.68 1.48 -8.09
C GLY A 266 5.17 1.12 -7.95
N ILE A 267 6.07 1.96 -8.46
CA ILE A 267 7.50 1.69 -8.68
C ILE A 267 8.28 1.69 -7.37
N ASN A 268 9.01 0.60 -7.08
CA ASN A 268 10.03 0.56 -6.04
C ASN A 268 11.43 0.83 -6.65
N LEU A 269 12.46 0.96 -5.79
CA LEU A 269 13.85 1.19 -6.23
C LEU A 269 14.57 -0.14 -6.46
N ALA A 270 14.22 -0.83 -7.54
CA ALA A 270 14.83 -2.09 -7.96
C ALA A 270 14.75 -2.25 -9.49
N ASP A 271 15.71 -2.99 -10.07
CA ASP A 271 15.95 -3.06 -11.51
C ASP A 271 14.82 -3.71 -12.32
N GLU A 272 13.99 -4.55 -11.70
CA GLU A 272 12.80 -5.11 -12.37
C GLU A 272 11.76 -4.03 -12.71
N TYR A 273 11.66 -2.95 -11.94
CA TYR A 273 10.68 -1.87 -12.19
C TYR A 273 11.02 -0.98 -13.36
N ILE A 274 12.27 -1.04 -13.83
CA ILE A 274 12.75 -0.34 -15.03
C ILE A 274 13.13 -1.31 -16.15
N ASN A 275 12.65 -2.54 -16.10
CA ASN A 275 12.90 -3.61 -17.07
C ASN A 275 14.40 -3.87 -17.38
N HIS A 276 15.31 -3.38 -16.53
CA HIS A 276 16.75 -3.68 -16.64
C HIS A 276 17.03 -5.17 -16.36
N ILE A 277 16.18 -5.80 -15.52
CA ILE A 277 16.18 -7.23 -15.25
C ILE A 277 14.80 -7.79 -15.57
N VAL A 278 14.73 -8.75 -16.51
CA VAL A 278 13.47 -9.46 -16.82
C VAL A 278 13.22 -10.51 -15.75
N ARG A 279 12.16 -10.32 -14.97
CA ARG A 279 11.80 -11.23 -13.86
C ARG A 279 10.52 -12.03 -14.12
N PHE A 280 9.47 -11.37 -14.64
CA PHE A 280 8.16 -11.94 -14.95
C PHE A 280 7.64 -11.41 -16.28
N GLY A 281 8.45 -11.49 -17.35
CA GLY A 281 8.20 -10.80 -18.60
C GLY A 281 8.40 -9.30 -18.46
N HIS A 282 7.73 -8.51 -19.28
CA HIS A 282 7.72 -7.06 -19.19
C HIS A 282 7.03 -6.61 -17.89
N TRP A 283 7.71 -5.79 -17.08
CA TRP A 283 7.17 -5.22 -15.86
C TRP A 283 6.49 -3.89 -16.18
N LYS A 284 5.16 -3.91 -16.23
CA LYS A 284 4.33 -2.73 -16.51
C LYS A 284 4.01 -2.04 -15.19
N ASP A 285 4.66 -0.95 -14.91
CA ASP A 285 4.40 -0.10 -13.75
C ASP A 285 4.62 1.34 -14.10
N GLY A 286 4.00 2.26 -13.37
CA GLY A 286 4.10 3.67 -13.61
C GLY A 286 3.79 4.49 -12.37
N GLY A 287 3.74 5.80 -12.56
CA GLY A 287 3.43 6.72 -11.50
C GLY A 287 3.20 8.13 -11.99
N ILE A 288 3.14 9.04 -11.04
CA ILE A 288 2.85 10.45 -11.31
C ILE A 288 3.90 11.34 -10.64
N ARG A 289 4.36 12.34 -11.38
CA ARG A 289 5.12 13.49 -10.89
C ARG A 289 4.15 14.63 -10.66
N LEU A 290 4.22 15.24 -9.50
CA LEU A 290 3.51 16.46 -9.15
C LEU A 290 4.53 17.60 -9.00
N GLU A 291 4.15 18.79 -9.42
CA GLU A 291 4.90 20.01 -9.16
C GLU A 291 3.96 21.08 -8.66
N GLY A 292 4.34 21.78 -7.57
CA GLY A 292 3.54 22.84 -7.00
C GLY A 292 2.87 22.47 -5.67
N ARG A 293 1.68 23.04 -5.40
CA ARG A 293 1.05 23.03 -4.08
C ARG A 293 0.73 21.65 -3.52
N ALA A 294 0.30 20.70 -4.34
CA ALA A 294 -0.10 19.36 -3.88
C ALA A 294 1.08 18.54 -3.31
N VAL A 295 2.34 18.89 -3.64
CA VAL A 295 3.53 18.23 -3.09
C VAL A 295 3.63 18.39 -1.58
N LYS A 296 3.02 19.44 -1.02
CA LYS A 296 2.90 19.65 0.43
C LYS A 296 2.24 18.45 1.14
N ALA A 297 1.25 17.81 0.50
CA ALA A 297 0.62 16.63 1.08
C ALA A 297 1.56 15.41 1.08
N LEU A 298 2.33 15.17 0.01
CA LEU A 298 3.33 14.09 -0.03
C LEU A 298 4.44 14.34 1.00
N THR A 299 4.92 15.58 1.12
CA THR A 299 5.91 15.98 2.14
C THR A 299 5.40 15.66 3.54
N ARG A 300 4.14 15.98 3.82
CA ARG A 300 3.51 15.72 5.11
C ARG A 300 3.35 14.23 5.38
N LEU A 301 2.93 13.43 4.38
CA LEU A 301 2.81 11.98 4.52
C LEU A 301 4.14 11.35 4.90
N PHE A 302 5.25 11.77 4.25
CA PHE A 302 6.59 11.34 4.62
C PHE A 302 6.96 11.73 6.06
N LEU A 303 6.80 13.00 6.41
CA LEU A 303 7.19 13.53 7.73
C LEU A 303 6.38 12.88 8.86
N MET A 304 5.11 12.57 8.63
CA MET A 304 4.28 11.83 9.58
C MET A 304 4.85 10.44 9.88
N ASN A 305 5.18 9.68 8.84
CA ASN A 305 5.76 8.34 9.00
C ASN A 305 7.15 8.40 9.63
N TRP A 306 7.94 9.41 9.25
CA TRP A 306 9.22 9.69 9.87
C TRP A 306 9.10 9.93 11.37
N TYR A 307 8.16 10.79 11.78
CA TYR A 307 7.89 11.10 13.18
C TYR A 307 7.40 9.88 13.97
N ILE A 308 6.45 9.12 13.44
CA ILE A 308 5.94 7.89 14.08
C ILE A 308 7.10 6.90 14.30
N ASN A 309 7.99 6.77 13.34
CA ASN A 309 9.09 5.80 13.39
C ASN A 309 10.20 6.23 14.36
N ARG A 310 10.48 7.52 14.48
CA ARG A 310 11.57 8.05 15.34
C ARG A 310 11.11 8.49 16.73
N GLY A 311 9.91 9.02 16.82
CA GLY A 311 9.37 9.58 18.05
C GLY A 311 9.98 10.91 18.47
N GLU A 312 10.74 11.56 17.59
CA GLU A 312 11.29 12.91 17.79
C GLU A 312 10.40 13.92 17.07
N ILE A 313 10.13 15.04 17.71
CA ILE A 313 9.39 16.14 17.09
C ILE A 313 10.26 16.69 15.96
N THR A 314 9.84 16.47 14.73
CA THR A 314 10.42 17.17 13.60
C THR A 314 9.82 18.57 13.57
N ASP A 315 10.65 19.58 13.40
CA ASP A 315 10.16 20.94 13.12
C ASP A 315 9.54 20.93 11.73
N PHE A 316 8.22 20.72 11.69
CA PHE A 316 7.48 20.67 10.43
C PHE A 316 7.48 22.03 9.74
N ASP A 317 7.57 23.14 10.50
CA ASP A 317 7.58 24.48 9.95
C ASP A 317 8.83 24.73 9.09
N LYS A 318 9.94 24.05 9.40
CA LYS A 318 11.15 24.08 8.56
C LYS A 318 10.88 23.65 7.11
N TYR A 319 9.91 22.76 6.90
CA TYR A 319 9.55 22.19 5.59
C TYR A 319 8.26 22.81 5.03
N HIS A 320 7.68 23.78 5.74
CA HIS A 320 6.62 24.67 5.23
C HIS A 320 7.23 25.70 4.29
N LEU A 321 7.77 25.20 3.18
CA LEU A 321 8.11 26.07 2.09
C LEU A 321 6.81 26.63 1.52
N GLU A 322 6.79 27.90 1.18
CA GLU A 322 5.76 28.45 0.29
C GLU A 322 5.88 27.70 -1.04
N ASN A 323 5.16 26.58 -1.17
CA ASN A 323 5.12 25.85 -2.41
C ASN A 323 4.53 26.78 -3.45
N LYS A 324 5.36 27.16 -4.41
CA LYS A 324 4.92 28.06 -5.48
C LYS A 324 3.85 27.34 -6.27
N ALA A 325 2.72 27.99 -6.44
CA ALA A 325 1.72 27.55 -7.38
C ALA A 325 2.34 27.53 -8.78
N VAL A 326 2.07 26.47 -9.53
CA VAL A 326 2.41 26.38 -10.94
C VAL A 326 1.13 26.37 -11.77
N GLU A 327 1.25 26.68 -13.05
CA GLU A 327 0.12 26.58 -13.97
C GLU A 327 -0.23 25.09 -14.14
N GLY A 328 -1.46 24.72 -13.88
CA GLY A 328 -2.01 23.36 -13.99
C GLY A 328 -3.51 23.37 -13.87
N LYS A 329 -4.15 22.29 -14.31
CA LYS A 329 -5.62 22.16 -14.34
C LYS A 329 -6.13 21.21 -13.28
N GLY A 330 -7.37 21.43 -12.86
CA GLY A 330 -8.11 20.54 -11.98
C GLY A 330 -7.69 20.58 -10.52
N LEU A 331 -8.08 19.55 -9.79
CA LEU A 331 -7.84 19.44 -8.36
C LEU A 331 -7.05 18.16 -8.05
N TYR A 332 -6.11 18.26 -7.13
CA TYR A 332 -5.28 17.18 -6.65
C TYR A 332 -5.49 16.96 -5.17
N ILE A 333 -5.69 15.72 -4.77
CA ILE A 333 -5.87 15.32 -3.38
C ILE A 333 -4.96 14.13 -3.09
N PRO A 334 -3.65 14.37 -2.84
CA PRO A 334 -2.78 13.32 -2.33
C PRO A 334 -3.24 12.92 -0.93
N TYR A 335 -3.38 11.62 -0.70
CA TYR A 335 -3.90 11.08 0.56
C TYR A 335 -3.14 9.83 0.99
N GLY A 336 -3.23 9.54 2.28
CA GLY A 336 -2.76 8.31 2.86
C GLY A 336 -3.89 7.34 3.17
N SER A 337 -3.57 6.07 3.20
CA SER A 337 -4.44 5.00 3.71
C SER A 337 -3.64 4.13 4.68
N GLY A 338 -4.32 3.50 5.62
CA GLY A 338 -3.66 2.64 6.58
C GLY A 338 -4.55 2.26 7.76
N PRO A 339 -3.99 1.52 8.72
CA PRO A 339 -4.76 0.99 9.84
C PRO A 339 -5.22 2.07 10.82
N LYS A 340 -6.33 1.77 11.50
CA LYS A 340 -6.77 2.55 12.66
C LYS A 340 -5.72 2.47 13.79
N PRO A 341 -5.59 3.52 14.62
CA PRO A 341 -6.37 4.75 14.68
C PRO A 341 -5.77 5.91 13.87
N ILE A 342 -4.69 5.69 13.09
CA ILE A 342 -4.03 6.76 12.31
C ILE A 342 -5.01 7.30 11.27
N TYR A 343 -5.71 6.41 10.59
CA TYR A 343 -6.81 6.74 9.70
C TYR A 343 -8.15 6.35 10.32
N LYS A 344 -9.21 7.10 10.01
CA LYS A 344 -10.55 6.85 10.60
C LYS A 344 -11.26 5.66 9.99
N GLY A 345 -10.79 5.17 8.84
CA GLY A 345 -11.38 4.04 8.11
C GLY A 345 -10.44 3.52 7.04
N GLN A 346 -10.97 2.70 6.14
CA GLN A 346 -10.27 2.16 4.97
C GLN A 346 -10.30 3.21 3.85
N VAL A 347 -9.43 4.22 3.93
CA VAL A 347 -9.48 5.40 3.05
C VAL A 347 -9.41 5.00 1.58
N GLY A 348 -8.41 4.19 1.20
CA GLY A 348 -8.22 3.73 -0.19
C GLY A 348 -9.45 2.98 -0.72
N LYS A 349 -9.99 2.03 0.05
CA LYS A 349 -11.21 1.30 -0.31
C LYS A 349 -12.37 2.26 -0.57
N THR A 350 -12.61 3.20 0.36
CA THR A 350 -13.73 4.13 0.25
C THR A 350 -13.58 5.09 -0.94
N VAL A 351 -12.36 5.50 -1.28
CA VAL A 351 -12.13 6.30 -2.51
C VAL A 351 -12.50 5.49 -3.74
N TYR A 352 -12.06 4.24 -3.83
CA TYR A 352 -12.42 3.36 -4.95
C TYR A 352 -13.92 3.10 -5.04
N GLN A 353 -14.58 2.77 -3.91
CA GLN A 353 -16.02 2.57 -3.84
C GLN A 353 -16.80 3.80 -4.32
N ASN A 354 -16.40 5.00 -3.88
CA ASN A 354 -17.05 6.23 -4.28
C ASN A 354 -16.92 6.51 -5.78
N ILE A 355 -15.74 6.30 -6.37
CA ILE A 355 -15.54 6.48 -7.82
C ILE A 355 -16.37 5.46 -8.59
N ILE A 356 -16.30 4.17 -8.24
CA ILE A 356 -17.01 3.08 -8.92
C ILE A 356 -18.53 3.26 -8.83
N SER A 357 -19.04 3.62 -7.65
CA SER A 357 -20.48 3.76 -7.44
C SER A 357 -21.08 4.98 -8.15
N GLN A 358 -20.27 6.01 -8.44
CA GLN A 358 -20.73 7.22 -9.11
C GLN A 358 -20.41 7.27 -10.60
N ALA A 359 -19.61 6.37 -11.10
CA ALA A 359 -19.32 6.25 -12.52
C ALA A 359 -20.59 5.99 -13.35
N THR A 360 -20.65 6.65 -14.52
CA THR A 360 -21.79 6.62 -15.46
C THR A 360 -21.42 6.00 -16.80
N ASP A 361 -20.22 6.24 -17.30
CA ASP A 361 -19.79 5.81 -18.62
C ASP A 361 -18.79 4.64 -18.51
N TYR A 362 -17.69 4.81 -17.80
CA TYR A 362 -16.68 3.77 -17.66
C TYR A 362 -15.86 3.86 -16.37
N VAL A 363 -15.33 2.72 -15.93
CA VAL A 363 -14.28 2.60 -14.89
C VAL A 363 -13.25 1.58 -15.34
N TYR A 364 -12.00 2.01 -15.47
CA TYR A 364 -10.88 1.14 -15.80
C TYR A 364 -9.92 1.01 -14.62
N ILE A 365 -9.49 -0.21 -14.32
CA ILE A 365 -8.71 -0.56 -13.13
C ILE A 365 -7.52 -1.42 -13.54
N THR A 366 -6.30 -1.06 -13.09
CA THR A 366 -5.14 -1.96 -13.10
C THR A 366 -4.76 -2.34 -11.69
N THR A 367 -4.46 -3.61 -11.46
CA THR A 367 -3.98 -4.10 -10.17
C THR A 367 -3.18 -5.40 -10.32
N PRO A 368 -2.08 -5.59 -9.59
CA PRO A 368 -1.34 -6.87 -9.61
C PRO A 368 -2.09 -8.00 -8.90
N TYR A 369 -3.00 -7.66 -7.99
CA TYR A 369 -3.76 -8.63 -7.19
C TYR A 369 -5.21 -8.18 -7.07
N LEU A 370 -6.14 -9.10 -7.32
CA LEU A 370 -7.58 -8.87 -7.19
C LEU A 370 -8.14 -9.79 -6.10
N ILE A 371 -7.98 -9.35 -4.84
CA ILE A 371 -8.39 -10.08 -3.64
C ILE A 371 -9.19 -9.11 -2.76
N ILE A 372 -10.36 -8.76 -3.24
CA ILE A 372 -11.26 -7.76 -2.63
C ILE A 372 -12.31 -8.41 -1.74
N ASP A 373 -12.84 -7.62 -0.82
CA ASP A 373 -13.94 -8.03 0.03
C ASP A 373 -15.30 -7.97 -0.70
N TYR A 374 -16.32 -8.47 -0.01
CA TYR A 374 -17.67 -8.53 -0.55
C TYR A 374 -18.21 -7.15 -0.97
N ASP A 375 -18.02 -6.12 -0.13
CA ASP A 375 -18.57 -4.79 -0.40
C ASP A 375 -18.03 -4.20 -1.71
N LEU A 376 -16.70 -4.24 -1.89
CA LEU A 376 -16.06 -3.71 -3.10
C LEU A 376 -16.39 -4.55 -4.34
N THR A 377 -16.55 -5.87 -4.17
CA THR A 377 -17.02 -6.77 -5.23
C THR A 377 -18.41 -6.36 -5.69
N GLU A 378 -19.35 -6.14 -4.76
CA GLU A 378 -20.71 -5.74 -5.11
C GLU A 378 -20.78 -4.33 -5.72
N ASP A 379 -19.93 -3.38 -5.28
CA ASP A 379 -19.86 -2.05 -5.92
C ASP A 379 -19.43 -2.14 -7.38
N ILE A 380 -18.42 -2.97 -7.70
CA ILE A 380 -17.95 -3.22 -9.06
C ILE A 380 -19.06 -3.86 -9.92
N LYS A 381 -19.71 -4.91 -9.40
CA LYS A 381 -20.83 -5.60 -10.09
C LYS A 381 -22.00 -4.65 -10.35
N ASN A 382 -22.38 -3.85 -9.34
CA ASN A 382 -23.46 -2.89 -9.44
C ASN A 382 -23.16 -1.83 -10.50
N ALA A 383 -21.91 -1.36 -10.64
CA ALA A 383 -21.52 -0.45 -11.70
C ALA A 383 -21.73 -1.07 -13.09
N ALA A 384 -21.23 -2.29 -13.30
CA ALA A 384 -21.40 -3.03 -14.57
C ALA A 384 -22.89 -3.28 -14.88
N MET A 385 -23.69 -3.72 -13.90
CA MET A 385 -25.13 -3.93 -14.07
C MET A 385 -25.91 -2.64 -14.38
N ARG A 386 -25.41 -1.46 -13.97
CA ARG A 386 -25.96 -0.16 -14.38
C ARG A 386 -25.61 0.21 -15.82
N GLY A 387 -24.77 -0.56 -16.52
CA GLY A 387 -24.34 -0.31 -17.90
C GLY A 387 -23.02 0.45 -18.01
N VAL A 388 -22.29 0.65 -16.90
CA VAL A 388 -20.94 1.24 -16.91
C VAL A 388 -19.96 0.22 -17.54
N ASP A 389 -19.10 0.67 -18.45
CA ASP A 389 -18.03 -0.18 -19.02
C ASP A 389 -16.92 -0.37 -17.98
N VAL A 390 -17.04 -1.42 -17.18
CA VAL A 390 -16.05 -1.75 -16.14
C VAL A 390 -15.02 -2.73 -16.68
N ARG A 391 -13.75 -2.31 -16.70
CA ARG A 391 -12.62 -3.14 -17.15
C ARG A 391 -11.56 -3.26 -16.08
N ILE A 392 -11.10 -4.48 -15.83
CA ILE A 392 -10.04 -4.76 -14.85
C ILE A 392 -8.90 -5.51 -15.55
N VAL A 393 -7.67 -5.02 -15.35
CA VAL A 393 -6.46 -5.64 -15.88
C VAL A 393 -5.61 -6.20 -14.75
N THR A 394 -5.22 -7.48 -14.88
CA THR A 394 -4.36 -8.20 -13.95
C THR A 394 -3.17 -8.82 -14.68
N PRO A 395 -2.13 -9.33 -13.98
CA PRO A 395 -0.99 -9.94 -14.63
C PRO A 395 -1.31 -11.29 -15.28
N PHE A 396 -0.81 -11.53 -16.49
CA PHE A 396 -0.79 -12.85 -17.10
C PHE A 396 0.29 -13.74 -16.45
N ILE A 397 1.51 -13.22 -16.27
CA ILE A 397 2.61 -13.92 -15.61
C ILE A 397 2.66 -13.50 -14.13
N PRO A 398 2.28 -14.34 -13.16
CA PRO A 398 2.22 -13.97 -11.77
C PRO A 398 3.59 -14.01 -11.08
N ASP A 399 3.79 -13.14 -10.09
CA ASP A 399 4.92 -13.25 -9.15
C ASP A 399 4.71 -14.38 -8.11
N LYS A 400 3.43 -14.68 -7.78
CA LYS A 400 3.01 -15.68 -6.80
C LYS A 400 1.84 -16.51 -7.35
N LYS A 401 2.09 -17.79 -7.65
CA LYS A 401 1.07 -18.70 -8.23
C LYS A 401 -0.18 -18.84 -7.39
N LEU A 402 -0.06 -18.92 -6.05
CA LEU A 402 -1.22 -19.04 -5.16
C LEU A 402 -2.11 -17.78 -5.20
N ILE A 403 -1.51 -16.61 -5.24
CA ILE A 403 -2.23 -15.33 -5.33
C ILE A 403 -2.98 -15.24 -6.66
N GLN A 404 -2.40 -15.71 -7.76
CA GLN A 404 -3.10 -15.76 -9.06
C GLN A 404 -4.32 -16.68 -9.03
N ILE A 405 -4.25 -17.82 -8.33
CA ILE A 405 -5.41 -18.72 -8.20
C ILE A 405 -6.57 -17.98 -7.50
N VAL A 406 -6.28 -17.19 -6.45
CA VAL A 406 -7.30 -16.41 -5.75
C VAL A 406 -7.82 -15.27 -6.63
N THR A 407 -6.93 -14.54 -7.30
CA THR A 407 -7.26 -13.45 -8.24
C THR A 407 -8.19 -13.97 -9.35
N ARG A 408 -7.81 -15.03 -10.07
CA ARG A 408 -8.66 -15.64 -11.10
C ARG A 408 -9.97 -16.24 -10.54
N GLY A 409 -9.96 -16.57 -9.26
CA GLY A 409 -11.15 -17.02 -8.56
C GLY A 409 -12.25 -15.96 -8.44
N ALA A 410 -11.93 -14.67 -8.49
CA ALA A 410 -12.92 -13.59 -8.48
C ALA A 410 -13.55 -13.32 -9.85
N TYR A 411 -12.94 -13.77 -10.95
CA TYR A 411 -13.37 -13.47 -12.31
C TYR A 411 -14.81 -13.90 -12.62
N PRO A 412 -15.24 -15.17 -12.34
CA PRO A 412 -16.57 -15.62 -12.71
C PRO A 412 -17.68 -14.73 -12.18
N ASP A 413 -17.62 -14.36 -10.91
CA ASP A 413 -18.65 -13.55 -10.24
C ASP A 413 -18.73 -12.12 -10.81
N LEU A 414 -17.58 -11.55 -11.19
CA LEU A 414 -17.50 -10.23 -11.80
C LEU A 414 -17.98 -10.25 -13.25
N MET A 415 -17.55 -11.26 -14.03
CA MET A 415 -17.93 -11.41 -15.44
C MET A 415 -19.41 -11.70 -15.61
N GLU A 416 -20.03 -12.45 -14.68
CA GLU A 416 -21.48 -12.68 -14.67
C GLU A 416 -22.28 -11.37 -14.57
N ALA A 417 -21.72 -10.36 -13.89
CA ALA A 417 -22.31 -9.03 -13.78
C ALA A 417 -22.00 -8.11 -14.98
N GLY A 418 -21.17 -8.56 -15.95
CA GLY A 418 -20.81 -7.77 -17.14
C GLY A 418 -19.47 -7.07 -17.07
N VAL A 419 -18.65 -7.32 -16.02
CA VAL A 419 -17.27 -6.78 -15.92
C VAL A 419 -16.38 -7.48 -16.94
N LYS A 420 -15.58 -6.72 -17.69
CA LYS A 420 -14.58 -7.25 -18.61
C LYS A 420 -13.23 -7.40 -17.90
N ILE A 421 -12.68 -8.60 -17.95
CA ILE A 421 -11.39 -8.92 -17.32
C ILE A 421 -10.33 -9.11 -18.41
N PHE A 422 -9.18 -8.48 -18.22
CA PHE A 422 -8.02 -8.59 -19.11
C PHE A 422 -6.81 -9.11 -18.33
N GLU A 423 -5.99 -9.95 -18.96
CA GLU A 423 -4.69 -10.33 -18.45
C GLU A 423 -3.58 -9.76 -19.34
N TYR A 424 -2.67 -8.99 -18.74
CA TYR A 424 -1.56 -8.34 -19.45
C TYR A 424 -0.54 -9.37 -19.92
N THR A 425 -0.62 -9.76 -21.20
CA THR A 425 0.14 -10.89 -21.78
C THR A 425 1.65 -10.66 -21.86
N PRO A 426 2.20 -9.44 -22.05
CA PRO A 426 3.65 -9.25 -22.10
C PRO A 426 4.37 -9.59 -20.79
N GLY A 427 3.63 -9.63 -19.65
CA GLY A 427 4.28 -9.96 -18.38
C GLY A 427 3.46 -9.66 -17.14
N PHE A 428 4.08 -8.90 -16.22
CA PHE A 428 3.52 -8.57 -14.91
C PHE A 428 3.12 -7.11 -14.85
N ILE A 429 1.80 -6.85 -14.85
CA ILE A 429 1.29 -5.50 -14.59
C ILE A 429 1.27 -5.25 -13.08
N HIS A 430 1.95 -4.18 -12.65
CA HIS A 430 2.08 -3.81 -11.24
C HIS A 430 1.56 -2.39 -10.95
N SER A 431 1.06 -1.66 -11.93
CA SER A 431 0.37 -0.38 -11.73
C SER A 431 -0.93 -0.55 -10.94
N LYS A 432 -1.31 0.46 -10.18
CA LYS A 432 -2.51 0.52 -9.35
C LYS A 432 -3.24 1.81 -9.70
N ASN A 433 -3.75 1.86 -10.92
CA ASN A 433 -4.42 3.02 -11.46
C ASN A 433 -5.91 2.76 -11.58
N VAL A 434 -6.68 3.81 -11.37
CA VAL A 434 -8.11 3.85 -11.66
C VAL A 434 -8.38 5.10 -12.47
N VAL A 435 -9.19 4.99 -13.51
CA VAL A 435 -9.70 6.15 -14.27
C VAL A 435 -11.19 5.96 -14.54
N ALA A 436 -11.98 7.02 -14.40
CA ALA A 436 -13.42 6.99 -14.59
C ALA A 436 -13.93 8.25 -15.27
N ASP A 437 -14.78 8.09 -16.28
CA ASP A 437 -15.63 9.11 -16.92
C ASP A 437 -14.88 10.36 -17.42
N ASP A 438 -13.58 10.28 -17.71
CA ASP A 438 -12.70 11.42 -18.00
C ASP A 438 -12.66 12.50 -16.90
N GLU A 439 -13.28 12.23 -15.74
CA GLU A 439 -13.36 13.17 -14.61
C GLU A 439 -12.37 12.83 -13.49
N PHE A 440 -12.25 11.55 -13.14
CA PHE A 440 -11.45 11.10 -12.01
C PHE A 440 -10.35 10.16 -12.42
N ALA A 441 -9.19 10.31 -11.78
CA ALA A 441 -8.16 9.26 -11.76
C ALA A 441 -7.54 9.11 -10.38
N VAL A 442 -7.05 7.91 -10.09
CA VAL A 442 -6.23 7.60 -8.93
C VAL A 442 -4.95 6.92 -9.40
N VAL A 443 -3.82 7.45 -8.98
CA VAL A 443 -2.50 6.84 -9.19
C VAL A 443 -1.78 6.74 -7.85
N GLY A 444 -1.25 5.56 -7.52
CA GLY A 444 -0.57 5.38 -6.24
C GLY A 444 -0.09 3.96 -5.97
N THR A 445 -0.13 3.60 -4.70
CA THR A 445 0.45 2.34 -4.21
C THR A 445 -0.60 1.29 -3.85
N ILE A 446 -1.89 1.65 -3.82
CA ILE A 446 -2.98 0.88 -3.23
C ILE A 446 -3.47 -0.20 -4.19
N ASN A 447 -3.15 -1.46 -3.94
CA ASN A 447 -3.68 -2.60 -4.70
C ASN A 447 -5.16 -2.85 -4.37
N PHE A 448 -5.84 -3.54 -5.27
CA PHE A 448 -7.15 -4.16 -5.01
C PHE A 448 -6.99 -5.49 -4.27
N ASP A 449 -6.25 -5.46 -3.15
CA ASP A 449 -6.10 -6.60 -2.26
C ASP A 449 -6.36 -6.22 -0.79
N TYR A 450 -6.70 -7.22 0.01
CA TYR A 450 -7.09 -7.01 1.41
C TYR A 450 -5.97 -6.36 2.25
N ARG A 451 -4.70 -6.70 1.98
CA ARG A 451 -3.57 -6.14 2.74
C ARG A 451 -3.39 -4.65 2.48
N SER A 452 -3.46 -4.23 1.22
CA SER A 452 -3.36 -2.81 0.84
C SER A 452 -4.55 -2.01 1.36
N LEU A 453 -5.76 -2.57 1.27
CA LEU A 453 -6.98 -1.86 1.66
C LEU A 453 -7.16 -1.75 3.19
N VAL A 454 -6.56 -2.66 3.99
CA VAL A 454 -6.84 -2.77 5.43
C VAL A 454 -5.59 -2.61 6.31
N HIS A 455 -4.44 -3.18 5.91
CA HIS A 455 -3.31 -3.37 6.81
C HIS A 455 -2.10 -2.50 6.53
N HIS A 456 -1.82 -2.21 5.26
CA HIS A 456 -0.63 -1.48 4.87
C HIS A 456 -0.80 0.03 5.00
N TYR A 457 0.31 0.73 5.25
CA TYR A 457 0.40 2.15 5.00
C TYR A 457 0.60 2.35 3.51
N GLU A 458 -0.33 3.02 2.89
CA GLU A 458 -0.38 3.29 1.45
C GLU A 458 -0.53 4.78 1.20
N ASN A 459 -0.29 5.22 -0.04
CA ASN A 459 -0.64 6.54 -0.49
C ASN A 459 -1.09 6.53 -1.96
N ALA A 460 -1.90 7.49 -2.31
CA ALA A 460 -2.30 7.74 -3.69
C ALA A 460 -2.65 9.21 -3.90
N VAL A 461 -2.80 9.59 -5.16
CA VAL A 461 -3.29 10.91 -5.57
C VAL A 461 -4.63 10.70 -6.25
N LEU A 462 -5.69 11.25 -5.65
CA LEU A 462 -6.98 11.42 -6.33
C LEU A 462 -6.91 12.72 -7.15
N MET A 463 -7.20 12.60 -8.42
CA MET A 463 -7.21 13.68 -9.40
C MET A 463 -8.62 13.91 -9.92
N TYR A 464 -9.01 15.18 -10.10
CA TYR A 464 -10.28 15.58 -10.64
C TYR A 464 -10.08 16.64 -11.74
N HIS A 465 -10.44 16.30 -12.98
CA HIS A 465 -10.29 17.14 -14.18
C HIS A 465 -8.87 17.68 -14.42
N THR A 466 -7.84 16.86 -14.11
CA THR A 466 -6.44 17.24 -14.30
C THR A 466 -5.94 16.90 -15.70
N GLU A 467 -4.83 17.55 -16.11
CA GLU A 467 -4.19 17.32 -17.42
C GLU A 467 -3.63 15.90 -17.61
N SER A 468 -3.39 15.15 -16.53
CA SER A 468 -2.88 13.77 -16.63
C SER A 468 -3.97 12.72 -16.89
N ILE A 469 -5.25 13.03 -16.69
CA ILE A 469 -6.35 12.06 -16.87
C ILE A 469 -6.40 11.50 -18.28
N PRO A 470 -6.33 12.32 -19.38
CA PRO A 470 -6.29 11.79 -20.73
C PRO A 470 -5.12 10.84 -21.01
N ALA A 471 -3.91 11.15 -20.50
CA ALA A 471 -2.74 10.30 -20.66
C ALA A 471 -2.89 8.97 -19.89
N ILE A 472 -3.53 8.97 -18.73
CA ILE A 472 -3.83 7.75 -17.98
C ILE A 472 -4.84 6.88 -18.77
N LYS A 473 -5.87 7.47 -19.36
CA LYS A 473 -6.83 6.75 -20.20
C LYS A 473 -6.17 6.14 -21.44
N GLU A 474 -5.35 6.91 -22.14
CA GLU A 474 -4.59 6.44 -23.29
C GLU A 474 -3.68 5.25 -22.93
N ASP A 475 -3.04 5.28 -21.75
CA ASP A 475 -2.27 4.15 -21.25
C ASP A 475 -3.14 2.90 -21.00
N PHE A 476 -4.37 3.07 -20.49
CA PHE A 476 -5.31 1.97 -20.35
C PHE A 476 -5.70 1.37 -21.70
N GLU A 477 -5.93 2.19 -22.70
CA GLU A 477 -6.24 1.72 -24.07
C GLU A 477 -5.09 0.89 -24.63
N ALA A 478 -3.84 1.37 -24.51
CA ALA A 478 -2.65 0.63 -24.90
C ALA A 478 -2.48 -0.69 -24.08
N ILE A 479 -2.82 -0.69 -22.81
CA ILE A 479 -2.79 -1.89 -21.97
C ILE A 479 -3.83 -2.90 -22.46
N PHE A 480 -5.06 -2.50 -22.81
CA PHE A 480 -6.08 -3.40 -23.32
C PHE A 480 -5.65 -4.03 -24.67
N GLU A 481 -5.05 -3.25 -25.57
CA GLU A 481 -4.50 -3.78 -26.82
C GLU A 481 -3.38 -4.81 -26.61
N ALA A 482 -2.58 -4.66 -25.55
CA ALA A 482 -1.50 -5.57 -25.18
C ALA A 482 -1.95 -6.73 -24.29
N SER A 483 -3.23 -6.84 -23.98
CA SER A 483 -3.79 -7.82 -23.04
C SER A 483 -4.75 -8.80 -23.75
N GLU A 484 -4.93 -9.97 -23.16
CA GLU A 484 -5.95 -10.93 -23.58
C GLU A 484 -7.21 -10.72 -22.73
N GLU A 485 -8.37 -10.55 -23.39
CA GLU A 485 -9.66 -10.53 -22.71
C GLU A 485 -10.01 -11.96 -22.29
N ILE A 486 -10.33 -12.15 -21.02
CA ILE A 486 -10.74 -13.45 -20.47
C ILE A 486 -12.22 -13.66 -20.76
N LEU A 487 -12.51 -14.71 -21.52
CA LEU A 487 -13.87 -15.12 -21.80
C LEU A 487 -14.32 -16.23 -20.84
N PRO A 488 -15.64 -16.39 -20.58
CA PRO A 488 -16.15 -17.43 -19.67
C PRO A 488 -15.69 -18.84 -20.03
N GLU A 489 -15.49 -19.14 -21.30
CA GLU A 489 -14.98 -20.41 -21.82
C GLU A 489 -13.51 -20.68 -21.48
N ASN A 490 -12.74 -19.63 -21.22
CA ASN A 490 -11.32 -19.73 -20.86
C ASN A 490 -11.11 -19.95 -19.35
N LEU A 491 -12.20 -19.92 -18.57
CA LEU A 491 -12.13 -20.12 -17.12
C LEU A 491 -12.01 -21.61 -16.79
N ASP A 492 -10.99 -21.94 -16.01
CA ASP A 492 -10.84 -23.30 -15.49
C ASP A 492 -11.92 -23.58 -14.44
N SER A 493 -12.93 -24.35 -14.85
CA SER A 493 -14.08 -24.75 -14.03
C SER A 493 -13.82 -25.95 -13.12
N SER A 494 -12.58 -26.40 -12.98
CA SER A 494 -12.25 -27.59 -12.18
C SER A 494 -12.67 -27.42 -10.71
N TRP A 495 -13.35 -28.43 -10.16
CA TRP A 495 -13.92 -28.39 -8.81
C TRP A 495 -12.85 -28.15 -7.73
N TYR A 496 -11.65 -28.69 -7.88
CA TYR A 496 -10.57 -28.54 -6.91
C TYR A 496 -10.03 -27.09 -6.85
N ARG A 497 -10.01 -26.37 -7.99
CA ARG A 497 -9.64 -24.94 -7.99
C ARG A 497 -10.71 -24.07 -7.35
N ARG A 498 -12.00 -24.39 -7.57
CA ARG A 498 -13.09 -23.74 -6.83
C ARG A 498 -12.93 -23.97 -5.32
N PHE A 499 -12.67 -25.21 -4.92
CA PHE A 499 -12.47 -25.55 -3.51
C PHE A 499 -11.25 -24.82 -2.91
N ILE A 500 -10.12 -24.77 -3.62
CA ILE A 500 -8.94 -23.99 -3.18
C ILE A 500 -9.28 -22.50 -3.08
N LYS A 501 -9.99 -21.95 -4.06
CA LYS A 501 -10.47 -20.55 -4.02
C LYS A 501 -11.25 -20.28 -2.73
N GLU A 502 -12.30 -21.06 -2.45
CA GLU A 502 -13.16 -20.87 -1.28
C GLU A 502 -12.37 -20.93 0.03
N ILE A 503 -11.47 -21.91 0.15
CA ILE A 503 -10.58 -21.98 1.33
C ILE A 503 -9.67 -20.76 1.40
N MET A 504 -9.03 -20.35 0.30
CA MET A 504 -8.12 -19.23 0.29
C MET A 504 -8.83 -17.90 0.56
N GLN A 505 -10.08 -17.74 0.12
CA GLN A 505 -10.90 -16.57 0.46
C GLN A 505 -11.17 -16.44 1.97
N LEU A 506 -11.33 -17.55 2.68
CA LEU A 506 -11.44 -17.51 4.15
C LEU A 506 -10.17 -16.95 4.81
N PHE A 507 -9.02 -17.07 4.15
CA PHE A 507 -7.74 -16.55 4.62
C PHE A 507 -7.29 -15.28 3.89
N ALA A 508 -8.13 -14.69 3.04
CA ALA A 508 -7.83 -13.44 2.33
C ALA A 508 -7.30 -12.32 3.25
N PRO A 509 -7.80 -12.14 4.49
CA PRO A 509 -7.25 -11.16 5.43
C PRO A 509 -5.79 -11.40 5.85
N MET A 510 -5.23 -12.57 5.55
CA MET A 510 -3.83 -12.93 5.84
C MET A 510 -2.94 -12.94 4.60
N LEU A 511 -3.54 -12.96 3.39
CA LEU A 511 -2.86 -12.94 2.09
C LEU A 511 -2.53 -11.53 1.67
#